data_fd0b46fc0a2b4e437b3258a5efc067c7
#
_entry.id   fd0b46fc0a2b4e437b3258a5efc067c7
#
_cell.length_a   1.000
_cell.length_b   1.000
_cell.length_c   1.000
_cell.angle_alpha   90.00
_cell.angle_beta   90.00
_cell.angle_gamma   90.00
#
_symmetry.space_group_name_H-M   'P 1'
#
loop_
_entity.id
_entity.type
_entity.pdbx_description
1 polymer ?
#
loop_
_entity_poly.entity_id
_entity_poly.type
_entity_poly.pdbx_seq_one_letter_code
_entity_poly.pdbx_strand_id
1 'polypeptide(L)'
;ILGLLSPGGIHSHEQHFYALLELAAQQGIKNCYLHLFLDGRDTPPKSAQTFIVNLEKQSKKLGIGKIVSLIGRYYAMDRDKRWERTQAAYDCLTQGIAPYTAATAIQGLQLAYHRGESDEFVKPTLIHADNEAPISIQDGDVVIFMNFRADRARQISHAFLDTKFSAFKRGAQPRLGDFISLTEYATDIPSHIAFPLQSLKNGLGEYLAQQNLSQLRIAETEKYAHVTFFFN
;
A
#
# COMPACT_ATOMS: atom_id res chain seq x y z
N ILE A 1 6.48 6.62 3.32
CA ILE A 1 5.65 5.48 3.74
C ILE A 1 4.43 5.44 2.82
N LEU A 2 4.11 4.29 2.26
CA LEU A 2 2.88 4.08 1.48
C LEU A 2 2.17 2.79 1.90
N GLY A 3 0.87 2.69 1.63
CA GLY A 3 0.10 1.48 1.89
C GLY A 3 -1.33 1.73 2.35
N LEU A 4 -2.05 0.64 2.60
CA LEU A 4 -3.46 0.65 2.96
C LEU A 4 -3.64 1.03 4.43
N LEU A 5 -4.24 2.19 4.69
CA LEU A 5 -4.62 2.60 6.04
C LEU A 5 -5.95 1.95 6.41
N SER A 6 -5.89 0.84 7.14
CA SER A 6 -7.08 0.04 7.45
C SER A 6 -6.91 -0.74 8.76
N PRO A 7 -7.94 -0.86 9.58
CA PRO A 7 -7.99 -1.79 10.71
C PRO A 7 -8.39 -3.21 10.29
N GLY A 8 -8.73 -3.44 9.01
CA GLY A 8 -9.28 -4.71 8.52
C GLY A 8 -8.36 -5.92 8.64
N GLY A 9 -7.04 -5.71 8.71
CA GLY A 9 -6.06 -6.78 8.93
C GLY A 9 -5.94 -7.79 7.79
N ILE A 10 -6.42 -7.47 6.58
CA ILE A 10 -6.37 -8.36 5.41
C ILE A 10 -5.12 -8.11 4.57
N HIS A 11 -4.80 -6.86 4.31
CA HIS A 11 -3.62 -6.45 3.51
C HIS A 11 -2.59 -5.70 4.33
N SER A 12 -3.04 -5.00 5.37
CA SER A 12 -2.26 -4.14 6.25
C SER A 12 -3.01 -3.98 7.58
N HIS A 13 -2.39 -3.28 8.52
CA HIS A 13 -3.08 -2.84 9.73
C HIS A 13 -2.61 -1.45 10.13
N GLU A 14 -3.54 -0.55 10.50
CA GLU A 14 -3.24 0.85 10.84
C GLU A 14 -2.21 1.00 11.97
N GLN A 15 -2.21 0.07 12.93
CA GLN A 15 -1.23 0.11 14.05
C GLN A 15 0.22 -0.07 13.58
N HIS A 16 0.46 -0.70 12.43
CA HIS A 16 1.81 -0.80 11.88
C HIS A 16 2.31 0.56 11.37
N PHE A 17 1.41 1.42 10.86
CA PHE A 17 1.76 2.80 10.53
C PHE A 17 2.15 3.58 11.79
N TYR A 18 1.40 3.40 12.89
CA TYR A 18 1.73 4.07 14.16
C TYR A 18 3.09 3.62 14.69
N ALA A 19 3.34 2.31 14.71
CA ALA A 19 4.63 1.75 15.13
C ALA A 19 5.80 2.24 14.28
N LEU A 20 5.63 2.31 12.95
CA LEU A 20 6.67 2.82 12.06
C LEU A 20 6.93 4.32 12.27
N LEU A 21 5.89 5.13 12.50
CA LEU A 21 6.06 6.55 12.84
C LEU A 21 6.79 6.73 14.18
N GLU A 22 6.49 5.92 15.18
CA GLU A 22 7.22 5.91 16.46
C GLU A 22 8.69 5.57 16.26
N LEU A 23 8.98 4.53 15.47
CA LEU A 23 10.35 4.15 15.12
C LEU A 23 11.08 5.28 14.39
N ALA A 24 10.43 5.90 13.39
CA ALA A 24 11.00 7.01 12.63
C ALA A 24 11.32 8.22 13.55
N ALA A 25 10.42 8.55 14.47
CA ALA A 25 10.65 9.61 15.46
C ALA A 25 11.82 9.27 16.40
N GLN A 26 11.89 8.04 16.92
CA GLN A 26 13.01 7.57 17.76
C GLN A 26 14.34 7.60 17.04
N GLN A 27 14.36 7.33 15.72
CA GLN A 27 15.57 7.40 14.89
C GLN A 27 15.91 8.82 14.42
N GLY A 28 15.15 9.83 14.84
CA GLY A 28 15.41 11.22 14.50
C GLY A 28 15.14 11.57 13.03
N ILE A 29 14.32 10.78 12.33
CA ILE A 29 13.90 11.08 10.95
C ILE A 29 13.11 12.39 10.96
N LYS A 30 13.51 13.35 10.12
CA LYS A 30 12.87 14.67 10.05
C LYS A 30 11.73 14.73 9.05
N ASN A 31 11.92 14.11 7.89
CA ASN A 31 10.97 14.13 6.79
C ASN A 31 10.35 12.73 6.61
N CYS A 32 9.06 12.62 6.91
CA CYS A 32 8.31 11.39 6.74
C CYS A 32 6.96 11.74 6.11
N TYR A 33 6.75 11.27 4.89
CA TYR A 33 5.56 11.54 4.10
C TYR A 33 4.71 10.28 3.98
N LEU A 34 3.39 10.45 4.07
CA LEU A 34 2.42 9.37 4.08
C LEU A 34 1.54 9.43 2.83
N HIS A 35 1.69 8.45 1.96
CA HIS A 35 0.82 8.21 0.83
C HIS A 35 -0.18 7.13 1.22
N LEU A 36 -1.42 7.50 1.52
CA LEU A 36 -2.40 6.59 2.09
C LEU A 36 -3.27 5.97 1.01
N PHE A 37 -3.35 4.64 1.02
CA PHE A 37 -4.37 3.91 0.28
C PHE A 37 -5.59 3.72 1.17
N LEU A 38 -6.80 3.86 0.61
CA LEU A 38 -8.05 3.77 1.35
C LEU A 38 -8.79 2.46 1.03
N ASP A 39 -9.43 1.87 2.04
CA ASP A 39 -9.98 0.52 1.98
C ASP A 39 -11.41 0.49 1.41
N GLY A 40 -12.42 0.57 2.23
CA GLY A 40 -13.83 0.53 1.84
C GLY A 40 -14.33 -0.82 1.29
N ARG A 41 -13.50 -1.88 1.36
CA ARG A 41 -13.82 -3.24 0.94
C ARG A 41 -13.72 -4.25 2.08
N ASP A 42 -12.62 -4.18 2.84
CA ASP A 42 -12.44 -4.97 4.07
C ASP A 42 -12.92 -4.17 5.29
N THR A 43 -13.35 -2.94 5.07
CA THR A 43 -14.01 -2.01 6.00
C THR A 43 -15.25 -1.42 5.36
N PRO A 44 -16.17 -0.77 6.12
CA PRO A 44 -17.32 -0.09 5.53
C PRO A 44 -16.93 0.93 4.48
N PRO A 45 -17.74 1.13 3.42
CA PRO A 45 -17.38 1.91 2.23
C PRO A 45 -17.02 3.39 2.47
N LYS A 46 -17.43 3.97 3.60
CA LYS A 46 -17.19 5.38 3.99
C LYS A 46 -16.75 5.47 5.45
N SER A 47 -15.64 4.79 5.79
CA SER A 47 -15.12 4.72 7.16
C SER A 47 -13.71 5.32 7.33
N ALA A 48 -13.04 5.69 6.24
CA ALA A 48 -11.66 6.15 6.24
C ALA A 48 -11.41 7.38 7.09
N GLN A 49 -12.41 8.23 7.30
CA GLN A 49 -12.26 9.46 8.10
C GLN A 49 -11.73 9.16 9.50
N THR A 50 -12.26 8.15 10.17
CA THR A 50 -11.81 7.77 11.52
C THR A 50 -10.35 7.38 11.54
N PHE A 51 -9.89 6.60 10.56
CA PHE A 51 -8.51 6.11 10.49
C PHE A 51 -7.53 7.25 10.16
N ILE A 52 -7.92 8.16 9.26
CA ILE A 52 -7.14 9.37 8.93
C ILE A 52 -6.98 10.25 10.18
N VAL A 53 -8.09 10.56 10.89
CA VAL A 53 -8.04 11.36 12.11
C VAL A 53 -7.15 10.74 13.18
N ASN A 54 -7.21 9.42 13.37
CA ASN A 54 -6.37 8.72 14.33
C ASN A 54 -4.89 8.80 13.95
N LEU A 55 -4.57 8.62 12.66
CA LEU A 55 -3.20 8.72 12.16
C LEU A 55 -2.66 10.16 12.31
N GLU A 56 -3.46 11.18 11.99
CA GLU A 56 -3.08 12.59 12.18
C GLU A 56 -2.81 12.92 13.66
N LYS A 57 -3.60 12.35 14.59
CA LYS A 57 -3.37 12.51 16.03
C LYS A 57 -2.01 11.91 16.45
N GLN A 58 -1.67 10.72 15.94
CA GLN A 58 -0.38 10.09 16.21
C GLN A 58 0.77 10.89 15.59
N SER A 59 0.65 11.30 14.33
CA SER A 59 1.62 12.16 13.66
C SER A 59 1.88 13.45 14.42
N LYS A 60 0.81 14.12 14.89
CA LYS A 60 0.92 15.34 15.69
C LYS A 60 1.62 15.09 17.04
N LYS A 61 1.28 13.99 17.72
CA LYS A 61 1.91 13.60 19.01
C LYS A 61 3.41 13.36 18.85
N LEU A 62 3.82 12.75 17.76
CA LEU A 62 5.20 12.39 17.46
C LEU A 62 6.00 13.52 16.77
N GLY A 63 5.32 14.53 16.26
CA GLY A 63 5.94 15.61 15.48
C GLY A 63 6.45 15.18 14.10
N ILE A 64 5.97 14.06 13.56
CA ILE A 64 6.42 13.47 12.30
C ILE A 64 5.25 12.80 11.57
N GLY A 65 5.35 12.67 10.24
CA GLY A 65 4.33 12.02 9.40
C GLY A 65 3.33 13.02 8.81
N LYS A 66 3.63 13.56 7.62
CA LYS A 66 2.72 14.43 6.86
C LYS A 66 1.97 13.60 5.81
N ILE A 67 0.63 13.58 5.86
CA ILE A 67 -0.17 12.96 4.81
C ILE A 67 -0.08 13.84 3.57
N VAL A 68 0.31 13.27 2.43
CA VAL A 68 0.56 13.99 1.18
C VAL A 68 -0.25 13.47 0.00
N SER A 69 -0.89 12.30 0.12
CA SER A 69 -1.88 11.84 -0.86
C SER A 69 -2.88 10.85 -0.26
N LEU A 70 -4.08 10.81 -0.86
CA LEU A 70 -5.11 9.79 -0.65
C LEU A 70 -5.42 9.11 -1.98
N ILE A 71 -5.47 7.78 -1.99
CA ILE A 71 -5.75 6.99 -3.20
C ILE A 71 -6.58 5.77 -2.80
N GLY A 72 -7.76 5.59 -3.39
CA GLY A 72 -8.55 4.39 -3.17
C GLY A 72 -7.81 3.13 -3.65
N ARG A 73 -7.98 2.02 -2.92
CA ARG A 73 -7.32 0.74 -3.25
C ARG A 73 -7.65 0.22 -4.65
N TYR A 74 -8.75 0.63 -5.23
CA TYR A 74 -9.12 0.32 -6.61
C TYR A 74 -8.02 0.72 -7.61
N TYR A 75 -7.33 1.84 -7.35
CA TYR A 75 -6.23 2.35 -8.18
C TYR A 75 -4.88 1.82 -7.70
N ALA A 76 -4.57 1.99 -6.43
CA ALA A 76 -3.23 1.72 -5.89
C ALA A 76 -2.95 0.24 -5.64
N MET A 77 -3.98 -0.61 -5.59
CA MET A 77 -3.87 -2.01 -5.23
C MET A 77 -4.56 -2.92 -6.25
N ASP A 78 -4.50 -2.56 -7.53
CA ASP A 78 -4.97 -3.43 -8.61
C ASP A 78 -4.09 -4.70 -8.69
N ARG A 79 -4.71 -5.85 -9.06
CA ARG A 79 -4.02 -7.13 -9.27
C ARG A 79 -4.42 -7.80 -10.58
N ASP A 80 -5.30 -7.15 -11.35
CA ASP A 80 -5.92 -7.72 -12.53
C ASP A 80 -5.33 -7.16 -13.84
N LYS A 81 -4.11 -6.56 -13.73
CA LYS A 81 -3.38 -5.93 -14.85
C LYS A 81 -4.16 -4.80 -15.51
N ARG A 82 -4.98 -4.09 -14.73
CA ARG A 82 -5.62 -2.85 -15.14
C ARG A 82 -4.63 -1.70 -14.97
N TRP A 83 -3.67 -1.67 -15.87
CA TRP A 83 -2.48 -0.82 -15.73
C TRP A 83 -2.80 0.68 -15.69
N GLU A 84 -3.89 1.12 -16.30
CA GLU A 84 -4.39 2.50 -16.22
C GLU A 84 -4.69 2.92 -14.76
N ARG A 85 -5.12 1.99 -13.91
CA ARG A 85 -5.35 2.25 -12.47
C ARG A 85 -4.03 2.39 -11.73
N THR A 86 -3.14 1.43 -11.95
CA THR A 86 -1.80 1.43 -11.34
C THR A 86 -1.02 2.68 -11.78
N GLN A 87 -1.12 3.07 -13.05
CA GLN A 87 -0.48 4.27 -13.57
C GLN A 87 -0.98 5.54 -12.86
N ALA A 88 -2.30 5.69 -12.69
CA ALA A 88 -2.85 6.85 -11.99
C ALA A 88 -2.32 6.99 -10.55
N ALA A 89 -2.17 5.87 -9.84
CA ALA A 89 -1.54 5.85 -8.52
C ALA A 89 -0.04 6.16 -8.60
N TYR A 90 0.68 5.54 -9.53
CA TYR A 90 2.12 5.74 -9.72
C TYR A 90 2.46 7.20 -10.05
N ASP A 91 1.71 7.82 -10.97
CA ASP A 91 1.93 9.22 -11.37
C ASP A 91 1.66 10.18 -10.19
N CYS A 92 0.65 9.89 -9.38
CA CYS A 92 0.40 10.63 -8.13
C CYS A 92 1.58 10.54 -7.16
N LEU A 93 2.13 9.33 -6.98
CA LEU A 93 3.23 9.06 -6.04
C LEU A 93 4.56 9.66 -6.51
N THR A 94 4.87 9.62 -7.82
CA THR A 94 6.20 9.93 -8.35
C THR A 94 6.30 11.28 -9.04
N GLN A 95 5.19 11.83 -9.51
CA GLN A 95 5.18 13.10 -10.27
C GLN A 95 4.35 14.19 -9.57
N GLY A 96 3.60 13.85 -8.52
CA GLY A 96 2.63 14.77 -7.94
C GLY A 96 1.51 15.13 -8.93
N ILE A 97 1.12 14.20 -9.80
CA ILE A 97 0.04 14.39 -10.78
C ILE A 97 -1.19 13.63 -10.32
N ALA A 98 -2.26 14.34 -10.06
CA ALA A 98 -3.54 13.76 -9.67
C ALA A 98 -4.70 14.60 -10.20
N PRO A 99 -5.89 14.02 -10.40
CA PRO A 99 -7.08 14.76 -10.85
C PRO A 99 -7.62 15.71 -9.79
N TYR A 100 -7.26 15.53 -8.52
CA TYR A 100 -7.77 16.33 -7.41
C TYR A 100 -6.68 16.73 -6.43
N THR A 101 -6.90 17.88 -5.78
CA THR A 101 -6.07 18.41 -4.70
C THR A 101 -6.94 18.86 -3.54
N ALA A 102 -6.39 18.86 -2.33
CA ALA A 102 -7.04 19.43 -1.15
C ALA A 102 -5.99 19.91 -0.13
N ALA A 103 -6.34 20.88 0.70
CA ALA A 103 -5.43 21.42 1.71
C ALA A 103 -5.21 20.45 2.88
N THR A 104 -6.18 19.59 3.19
CA THR A 104 -6.08 18.57 4.26
C THR A 104 -6.63 17.23 3.80
N ALA A 105 -6.16 16.14 4.44
CA ALA A 105 -6.62 14.79 4.13
C ALA A 105 -8.15 14.64 4.34
N ILE A 106 -8.68 15.20 5.41
CA ILE A 106 -10.12 15.16 5.69
C ILE A 106 -10.91 15.92 4.64
N GLN A 107 -10.46 17.11 4.22
CA GLN A 107 -11.09 17.84 3.13
C GLN A 107 -11.07 17.04 1.83
N GLY A 108 -9.94 16.45 1.47
CA GLY A 108 -9.80 15.62 0.27
C GLY A 108 -10.77 14.43 0.26
N LEU A 109 -10.90 13.75 1.41
CA LEU A 109 -11.85 12.65 1.58
C LEU A 109 -13.31 13.13 1.45
N GLN A 110 -13.67 14.25 2.10
CA GLN A 110 -15.03 14.79 2.02
C GLN A 110 -15.41 15.21 0.59
N LEU A 111 -14.48 15.85 -0.13
CA LEU A 111 -14.68 16.20 -1.53
C LEU A 111 -14.88 14.95 -2.40
N ALA A 112 -14.16 13.85 -2.13
CA ALA A 112 -14.37 12.58 -2.79
C ALA A 112 -15.78 12.01 -2.53
N TYR A 113 -16.22 12.05 -1.27
CA TYR A 113 -17.58 11.61 -0.91
C TYR A 113 -18.69 12.46 -1.55
N HIS A 114 -18.49 13.78 -1.69
CA HIS A 114 -19.42 14.66 -2.40
C HIS A 114 -19.49 14.35 -3.90
N ARG A 115 -18.41 13.86 -4.51
CA ARG A 115 -18.40 13.36 -5.89
C ARG A 115 -19.07 11.98 -6.05
N GLY A 116 -19.57 11.38 -4.96
CA GLY A 116 -20.20 10.05 -4.97
C GLY A 116 -19.21 8.90 -4.86
N GLU A 117 -17.93 9.17 -4.60
CA GLU A 117 -16.91 8.15 -4.40
C GLU A 117 -17.07 7.50 -3.02
N SER A 118 -16.61 6.26 -2.86
CA SER A 118 -16.38 5.62 -1.56
C SER A 118 -14.89 5.40 -1.37
N ASP A 119 -14.47 4.99 -0.18
CA ASP A 119 -13.05 4.81 0.18
C ASP A 119 -12.29 4.00 -0.89
N GLU A 120 -12.86 2.87 -1.32
CA GLU A 120 -12.26 2.01 -2.34
C GLU A 120 -11.97 2.74 -3.65
N PHE A 121 -12.84 3.68 -4.04
CA PHE A 121 -12.84 4.35 -5.34
C PHE A 121 -12.39 5.80 -5.30
N VAL A 122 -11.85 6.27 -4.18
CA VAL A 122 -11.27 7.62 -4.10
C VAL A 122 -10.19 7.76 -5.16
N LYS A 123 -10.41 8.66 -6.12
CA LYS A 123 -9.42 8.96 -7.15
C LYS A 123 -8.19 9.61 -6.51
N PRO A 124 -6.98 9.41 -7.11
CA PRO A 124 -5.78 10.03 -6.59
C PRO A 124 -6.00 11.51 -6.26
N THR A 125 -5.69 11.88 -5.03
CA THR A 125 -5.89 13.22 -4.50
C THR A 125 -4.63 13.64 -3.76
N LEU A 126 -4.00 14.73 -4.17
CA LEU A 126 -2.83 15.30 -3.52
C LEU A 126 -3.26 16.17 -2.35
N ILE A 127 -2.48 16.12 -1.27
CA ILE A 127 -2.74 16.87 -0.04
C ILE A 127 -1.61 17.85 0.18
N HIS A 128 -1.87 19.11 -0.06
CA HIS A 128 -0.94 20.23 0.16
C HIS A 128 -1.71 21.56 0.24
N ALA A 129 -1.11 22.56 0.87
CA ALA A 129 -1.68 23.90 0.88
C ALA A 129 -1.58 24.55 -0.52
N ASP A 130 -2.45 25.51 -0.83
CA ASP A 130 -2.54 26.14 -2.16
C ASP A 130 -1.22 26.79 -2.63
N ASN A 131 -0.38 27.22 -1.70
CA ASN A 131 0.91 27.85 -1.96
C ASN A 131 2.10 26.89 -1.84
N GLU A 132 1.88 25.59 -1.62
CA GLU A 132 2.90 24.56 -1.54
C GLU A 132 2.89 23.71 -2.80
N ALA A 133 4.06 23.30 -3.27
CA ALA A 133 4.15 22.27 -4.31
C ALA A 133 3.74 20.89 -3.74
N PRO A 134 3.10 20.04 -4.53
CA PRO A 134 2.82 18.68 -4.13
C PRO A 134 4.12 17.92 -3.82
N ILE A 135 4.08 17.09 -2.79
CA ILE A 135 5.19 16.24 -2.41
C ILE A 135 5.04 14.91 -3.15
N SER A 136 6.09 14.53 -3.88
CA SER A 136 6.19 13.24 -4.56
C SER A 136 7.50 12.55 -4.20
N ILE A 137 7.59 11.25 -4.48
CA ILE A 137 8.78 10.43 -4.24
C ILE A 137 9.89 10.88 -5.19
N GLN A 138 11.08 11.17 -4.65
CA GLN A 138 12.22 11.72 -5.37
C GLN A 138 13.42 10.77 -5.34
N ASP A 139 14.45 11.09 -6.12
CA ASP A 139 15.74 10.40 -6.07
C ASP A 139 16.35 10.43 -4.66
N GLY A 140 16.78 9.28 -4.17
CA GLY A 140 17.36 9.13 -2.84
C GLY A 140 16.34 8.85 -1.73
N ASP A 141 15.05 8.97 -1.99
CA ASP A 141 14.02 8.64 -0.99
C ASP A 141 14.00 7.14 -0.68
N VAL A 142 13.73 6.82 0.58
CA VAL A 142 13.43 5.46 1.03
C VAL A 142 11.92 5.26 1.05
N VAL A 143 11.44 4.26 0.36
CA VAL A 143 10.03 3.88 0.32
C VAL A 143 9.79 2.67 1.22
N ILE A 144 8.82 2.76 2.14
CA ILE A 144 8.39 1.65 2.97
C ILE A 144 6.93 1.34 2.66
N PHE A 145 6.66 0.13 2.17
CA PHE A 145 5.32 -0.30 1.80
C PHE A 145 4.68 -1.14 2.90
N MET A 146 3.64 -0.61 3.53
CA MET A 146 3.04 -1.13 4.76
C MET A 146 2.10 -2.33 4.58
N ASN A 147 1.91 -2.82 3.38
CA ASN A 147 1.11 -4.01 3.13
C ASN A 147 1.94 -5.27 3.43
N PHE A 148 1.37 -6.18 4.22
CA PHE A 148 1.98 -7.49 4.49
C PHE A 148 1.42 -8.62 3.60
N ARG A 149 0.31 -8.39 2.88
CA ARG A 149 -0.21 -9.32 1.88
C ARG A 149 0.22 -8.90 0.49
N ALA A 150 0.89 -9.82 -0.20
CA ALA A 150 1.62 -9.57 -1.44
C ALA A 150 0.74 -9.32 -2.68
N ASP A 151 -0.40 -10.02 -2.79
CA ASP A 151 -1.16 -10.17 -4.05
C ASP A 151 -1.54 -8.84 -4.72
N ARG A 152 -1.87 -7.80 -3.93
CA ARG A 152 -2.23 -6.48 -4.42
C ARG A 152 -1.12 -5.43 -4.29
N ALA A 153 0.05 -5.83 -3.80
CA ALA A 153 1.22 -4.95 -3.73
C ALA A 153 2.14 -5.11 -4.94
N ARG A 154 2.06 -6.25 -5.64
CA ARG A 154 2.99 -6.61 -6.72
C ARG A 154 3.02 -5.60 -7.87
N GLN A 155 1.86 -5.23 -8.43
CA GLN A 155 1.81 -4.40 -9.65
C GLN A 155 2.48 -3.03 -9.45
N ILE A 156 2.17 -2.34 -8.35
CA ILE A 156 2.78 -1.04 -8.10
C ILE A 156 4.26 -1.17 -7.72
N SER A 157 4.65 -2.26 -7.02
CA SER A 157 6.06 -2.53 -6.72
C SER A 157 6.87 -2.81 -7.99
N HIS A 158 6.34 -3.56 -8.94
CA HIS A 158 6.95 -3.72 -10.27
C HIS A 158 7.11 -2.38 -10.99
N ALA A 159 6.09 -1.50 -10.92
CA ALA A 159 6.18 -0.18 -11.52
C ALA A 159 7.31 0.67 -10.91
N PHE A 160 7.66 0.49 -9.65
CA PHE A 160 8.81 1.16 -9.02
C PHE A 160 10.15 0.49 -9.35
N LEU A 161 10.23 -0.82 -9.28
CA LEU A 161 11.50 -1.56 -9.16
C LEU A 161 11.94 -2.30 -10.42
N ASP A 162 10.99 -2.68 -11.29
CA ASP A 162 11.35 -3.40 -12.50
C ASP A 162 11.96 -2.47 -13.53
N THR A 163 13.23 -2.69 -13.85
CA THR A 163 13.96 -1.94 -14.88
C THR A 163 13.46 -2.20 -16.29
N LYS A 164 12.79 -3.34 -16.53
CA LYS A 164 12.22 -3.75 -17.81
C LYS A 164 10.70 -3.49 -17.88
N PHE A 165 10.15 -2.80 -16.90
CA PHE A 165 8.72 -2.51 -16.85
C PHE A 165 8.25 -1.74 -18.10
N SER A 166 7.24 -2.28 -18.76
CA SER A 166 6.71 -1.75 -20.03
C SER A 166 5.18 -1.66 -20.10
N ALA A 167 4.49 -1.97 -18.98
CA ALA A 167 3.02 -2.02 -18.99
C ALA A 167 2.36 -0.64 -19.16
N PHE A 168 3.06 0.43 -18.77
CA PHE A 168 2.73 1.81 -19.12
C PHE A 168 4.00 2.67 -19.17
N LYS A 169 3.92 3.82 -19.85
CA LYS A 169 5.04 4.76 -19.88
C LYS A 169 5.14 5.53 -18.56
N ARG A 170 6.20 5.28 -17.80
CA ARG A 170 6.50 6.02 -16.58
C ARG A 170 7.01 7.43 -16.93
N GLY A 171 6.35 8.46 -16.42
CA GLY A 171 6.78 9.86 -16.63
C GLY A 171 7.99 10.23 -15.76
N ALA A 172 8.05 9.67 -14.54
CA ALA A 172 9.21 9.74 -13.66
C ALA A 172 9.60 8.33 -13.19
N GLN A 173 10.89 8.13 -12.96
CA GLN A 173 11.46 6.89 -12.42
C GLN A 173 12.48 7.26 -11.35
N PRO A 174 12.04 7.59 -10.12
CA PRO A 174 12.95 8.00 -9.07
C PRO A 174 13.93 6.86 -8.75
N ARG A 175 15.22 7.21 -8.63
CA ARG A 175 16.26 6.30 -8.14
C ARG A 175 16.16 6.26 -6.63
N LEU A 176 15.38 5.31 -6.12
CA LEU A 176 15.14 5.17 -4.69
C LEU A 176 16.45 4.90 -3.94
N GLY A 177 16.59 5.48 -2.76
CA GLY A 177 17.63 5.10 -1.81
C GLY A 177 17.42 3.67 -1.33
N ASP A 178 16.16 3.29 -1.12
CA ASP A 178 15.75 1.91 -0.86
C ASP A 178 14.24 1.73 -1.09
N PHE A 179 13.81 0.47 -1.27
CA PHE A 179 12.41 0.07 -1.25
C PHE A 179 12.24 -1.12 -0.30
N ILE A 180 11.52 -0.88 0.78
CA ILE A 180 11.30 -1.86 1.85
C ILE A 180 9.86 -2.35 1.78
N SER A 181 9.67 -3.65 1.58
CA SER A 181 8.39 -4.33 1.71
C SER A 181 8.29 -5.01 3.08
N LEU A 182 7.10 -5.04 3.68
CA LEU A 182 6.94 -5.76 4.96
C LEU A 182 7.17 -7.26 4.80
N THR A 183 6.73 -7.84 3.69
CA THR A 183 6.92 -9.27 3.37
C THR A 183 7.45 -9.42 1.96
N GLU A 184 7.88 -10.60 1.57
CA GLU A 184 8.24 -10.89 0.19
C GLU A 184 6.98 -10.81 -0.69
N TYR A 185 6.99 -9.91 -1.68
CA TYR A 185 5.86 -9.76 -2.61
C TYR A 185 5.96 -10.70 -3.81
N ALA A 186 7.14 -10.89 -4.33
CA ALA A 186 7.48 -11.88 -5.34
C ALA A 186 9.01 -12.01 -5.43
N THR A 187 9.50 -13.14 -5.92
CA THR A 187 10.93 -13.42 -6.06
C THR A 187 11.66 -12.54 -7.08
N ASP A 188 10.91 -11.95 -8.02
CA ASP A 188 11.39 -11.04 -9.06
C ASP A 188 11.22 -9.55 -8.71
N ILE A 189 10.75 -9.23 -7.49
CA ILE A 189 10.69 -7.86 -6.96
C ILE A 189 11.90 -7.64 -6.04
N PRO A 190 12.90 -6.85 -6.47
CA PRO A 190 14.13 -6.63 -5.71
C PRO A 190 13.94 -5.60 -4.60
N SER A 191 13.11 -5.90 -3.60
CA SER A 191 12.91 -5.08 -2.40
C SER A 191 13.67 -5.65 -1.21
N HIS A 192 14.04 -4.80 -0.24
CA HIS A 192 14.45 -5.27 1.07
C HIS A 192 13.21 -5.73 1.86
N ILE A 193 13.26 -6.94 2.42
CA ILE A 193 12.12 -7.55 3.12
C ILE A 193 12.31 -7.35 4.62
N ALA A 194 11.38 -6.62 5.24
CA ALA A 194 11.45 -6.36 6.69
C ALA A 194 11.18 -7.63 7.51
N PHE A 195 10.22 -8.45 7.08
CA PHE A 195 9.82 -9.68 7.75
C PHE A 195 9.80 -10.82 6.73
N PRO A 196 10.92 -11.54 6.54
CA PRO A 196 10.97 -12.65 5.59
C PRO A 196 10.02 -13.77 6.01
N LEU A 197 9.50 -14.49 5.01
CA LEU A 197 8.60 -15.62 5.22
C LEU A 197 9.29 -16.67 6.10
N GLN A 198 8.62 -17.07 7.17
CA GLN A 198 9.04 -18.22 7.96
C GLN A 198 8.49 -19.49 7.34
N SER A 199 9.33 -20.51 7.21
CA SER A 199 8.88 -21.83 6.79
C SER A 199 7.93 -22.41 7.83
N LEU A 200 6.69 -22.64 7.46
CA LEU A 200 5.70 -23.33 8.27
C LEU A 200 5.90 -24.82 8.12
N LYS A 201 6.72 -25.42 9.00
CA LYS A 201 6.91 -26.86 9.07
C LYS A 201 5.66 -27.53 9.66
N ASN A 202 5.43 -28.76 9.24
CA ASN A 202 4.34 -29.61 9.76
C ASN A 202 2.94 -28.99 9.51
N GLY A 203 2.76 -28.33 8.35
CA GLY A 203 1.44 -27.90 7.88
C GLY A 203 0.51 -29.10 7.63
N LEU A 204 -0.79 -28.86 7.54
CA LEU A 204 -1.77 -29.94 7.36
C LEU A 204 -1.45 -30.87 6.19
N GLY A 205 -1.00 -30.32 5.04
CA GLY A 205 -0.64 -31.11 3.87
C GLY A 205 0.56 -32.02 4.12
N GLU A 206 1.59 -31.51 4.77
CA GLU A 206 2.78 -32.27 5.16
C GLU A 206 2.43 -33.36 6.19
N TYR A 207 1.62 -33.02 7.20
CA TYR A 207 1.19 -33.98 8.21
C TYR A 207 0.37 -35.16 7.61
N LEU A 208 -0.59 -34.86 6.72
CA LEU A 208 -1.37 -35.89 6.03
C LEU A 208 -0.48 -36.78 5.15
N ALA A 209 0.50 -36.19 4.45
CA ALA A 209 1.46 -36.95 3.65
C ALA A 209 2.32 -37.89 4.52
N GLN A 210 2.77 -37.44 5.69
CA GLN A 210 3.52 -38.27 6.66
C GLN A 210 2.68 -39.45 7.19
N GLN A 211 1.36 -39.28 7.25
CA GLN A 211 0.43 -40.34 7.63
C GLN A 211 0.02 -41.25 6.44
N ASN A 212 0.62 -41.06 5.27
CA ASN A 212 0.29 -41.75 4.02
C ASN A 212 -1.21 -41.57 3.60
N LEU A 213 -1.81 -40.44 3.96
CA LEU A 213 -3.16 -40.09 3.58
C LEU A 213 -3.20 -39.28 2.30
N SER A 214 -4.10 -39.62 1.39
CA SER A 214 -4.32 -38.87 0.17
C SER A 214 -5.09 -37.60 0.46
N GLN A 215 -4.75 -36.50 -0.23
CA GLN A 215 -5.47 -35.24 -0.15
C GLN A 215 -5.70 -34.65 -1.54
N LEU A 216 -6.82 -33.95 -1.70
CA LEU A 216 -7.15 -33.21 -2.91
C LEU A 216 -7.37 -31.75 -2.54
N ARG A 217 -6.72 -30.83 -3.27
CA ARG A 217 -6.94 -29.37 -3.17
C ARG A 217 -7.48 -28.90 -4.51
N ILE A 218 -8.71 -28.41 -4.50
CA ILE A 218 -9.41 -27.95 -5.70
C ILE A 218 -10.16 -26.66 -5.40
N ALA A 219 -10.11 -25.72 -6.32
CA ALA A 219 -10.83 -24.46 -6.23
C ALA A 219 -11.00 -23.85 -7.64
N GLU A 220 -11.89 -22.89 -7.75
CA GLU A 220 -11.95 -22.01 -8.91
C GLU A 220 -10.65 -21.18 -9.08
N THR A 221 -10.43 -20.64 -10.27
CA THR A 221 -9.20 -19.89 -10.59
C THR A 221 -8.90 -18.75 -9.62
N GLU A 222 -9.92 -18.03 -9.15
CA GLU A 222 -9.73 -16.94 -8.17
C GLU A 222 -9.20 -17.42 -6.81
N LYS A 223 -9.45 -18.69 -6.46
CA LYS A 223 -9.05 -19.28 -5.18
C LYS A 223 -7.79 -20.15 -5.29
N TYR A 224 -7.16 -20.19 -6.45
CA TYR A 224 -5.94 -20.98 -6.67
C TYR A 224 -4.88 -20.71 -5.58
N ALA A 225 -4.55 -19.45 -5.31
CA ALA A 225 -3.57 -19.09 -4.29
C ALA A 225 -3.98 -19.52 -2.87
N HIS A 226 -5.28 -19.54 -2.57
CA HIS A 226 -5.79 -19.91 -1.25
C HIS A 226 -5.60 -21.40 -0.92
N VAL A 227 -5.73 -22.27 -1.94
CA VAL A 227 -5.58 -23.72 -1.76
C VAL A 227 -4.15 -24.21 -2.05
N THR A 228 -3.24 -23.32 -2.45
CA THR A 228 -1.82 -23.60 -2.68
C THR A 228 -0.95 -22.81 -1.73
N PHE A 229 -0.50 -21.61 -2.11
CA PHE A 229 0.49 -20.81 -1.36
C PHE A 229 0.06 -20.42 0.04
N PHE A 230 -1.23 -20.12 0.27
CA PHE A 230 -1.70 -19.70 1.60
C PHE A 230 -2.04 -20.88 2.51
N PHE A 231 -2.12 -22.07 1.96
CA PHE A 231 -2.45 -23.27 2.71
C PHE A 231 -1.24 -24.05 3.21
N ASN A 232 -0.12 -23.86 2.58
CA ASN A 232 1.15 -24.55 2.91
C ASN A 232 2.06 -23.68 3.77
#